data_9e1d47572a97d50a8a5f597d53dfd1c5
#
_entry.id   9e1d47572a97d50a8a5f597d53dfd1c5
#
_cell.length_a   1.000
_cell.length_b   1.000
_cell.length_c   1.000
_cell.angle_alpha   90.00
_cell.angle_beta   90.00
_cell.angle_gamma   90.00
#
_symmetry.space_group_name_H-M   'P 1'
#
loop_
_entity.id
_entity.type
_entity.pdbx_description
1 polymer ?
#
loop_
_entity_poly.entity_id
_entity_poly.type
_entity_poly.pdbx_seq_one_letter_code
_entity_poly.pdbx_strand_id
1 'polypeptide(L)'
;MSEYLNWGVLGGAKFAKDHMVPAMQLARRTRFGALATSSAEKAALFREIEPTVEIHNSYEALLEDPKIDAVYIPLPNNLHLDWTIKAIKSGKPVLCEKPLCLRAEDFDQLIAVRDEAGRLVAEAFMIV
;
A
#
# COMPACT_ATOMS: atom_id res chain seq x y z
N MET A 1 10.29 -10.46 16.10
CA MET A 1 9.46 -9.26 15.89
C MET A 1 10.32 -8.18 15.29
N SER A 2 9.88 -7.62 14.19
CA SER A 2 10.64 -6.57 13.54
C SER A 2 10.53 -5.25 14.30
N GLU A 3 11.64 -4.54 14.43
CA GLU A 3 11.64 -3.19 15.01
C GLU A 3 11.07 -2.14 14.06
N TYR A 4 10.89 -2.51 12.80
CA TYR A 4 10.44 -1.63 11.72
C TYR A 4 9.10 -2.06 11.17
N LEU A 5 8.25 -1.09 10.88
CA LEU A 5 7.05 -1.32 10.08
C LEU A 5 7.46 -1.37 8.62
N ASN A 6 7.29 -2.51 8.00
CA ASN A 6 7.74 -2.75 6.63
C ASN A 6 6.58 -2.55 5.65
N TRP A 7 6.67 -1.48 4.86
CA TRP A 7 5.61 -1.09 3.93
C TRP A 7 5.75 -1.76 2.58
N GLY A 8 4.61 -2.19 2.05
CA GLY A 8 4.48 -2.57 0.64
C GLY A 8 3.65 -1.53 -0.09
N VAL A 9 3.99 -1.29 -1.35
CA VAL A 9 3.28 -0.33 -2.20
C VAL A 9 2.71 -1.07 -3.41
N LEU A 10 1.43 -0.88 -3.68
CA LEU A 10 0.77 -1.47 -4.84
C LEU A 10 0.82 -0.51 -6.02
N GLY A 11 1.58 -0.86 -7.05
CA GLY A 11 1.73 -0.06 -8.27
C GLY A 11 2.81 1.00 -8.18
N GLY A 12 3.43 1.29 -9.31
CA GLY A 12 4.55 2.23 -9.39
C GLY A 12 4.13 3.66 -9.65
N ALA A 13 3.23 4.20 -8.82
CA ALA A 13 2.73 5.57 -8.99
C ALA A 13 3.82 6.61 -8.76
N LYS A 14 3.79 7.66 -9.57
CA LYS A 14 4.77 8.74 -9.46
C LYS A 14 4.72 9.42 -8.10
N PHE A 15 3.52 9.64 -7.55
CA PHE A 15 3.36 10.26 -6.23
C PHE A 15 4.03 9.41 -5.15
N ALA A 16 3.89 8.09 -5.22
CA ALA A 16 4.55 7.19 -4.27
C ALA A 16 6.07 7.34 -4.36
N LYS A 17 6.62 7.36 -5.58
CA LYS A 17 8.06 7.49 -5.79
C LYS A 17 8.59 8.83 -5.30
N ASP A 18 7.88 9.91 -5.58
CA ASP A 18 8.38 11.26 -5.32
C ASP A 18 8.14 11.72 -3.89
N HIS A 19 7.12 11.21 -3.21
CA HIS A 19 6.68 11.72 -1.91
C HIS A 19 6.56 10.66 -0.82
N MET A 20 5.80 9.60 -1.04
CA MET A 20 5.49 8.64 0.03
C MET A 20 6.68 7.75 0.38
N VAL A 21 7.39 7.23 -0.61
CA VAL A 21 8.56 6.39 -0.34
C VAL A 21 9.67 7.19 0.35
N PRO A 22 10.02 8.41 -0.11
CA PRO A 22 10.95 9.23 0.67
C PRO A 22 10.50 9.49 2.11
N ALA A 23 9.19 9.69 2.33
CA ALA A 23 8.67 9.88 3.68
C ALA A 23 8.85 8.62 4.53
N MET A 24 8.60 7.44 3.96
CA MET A 24 8.84 6.17 4.65
C MET A 24 10.31 5.99 5.02
N GLN A 25 11.22 6.40 4.13
CA GLN A 25 12.65 6.29 4.38
C GLN A 25 13.13 7.22 5.48
N LEU A 26 12.51 8.40 5.61
CA LEU A 26 12.88 9.39 6.63
C LEU A 26 12.22 9.14 7.97
N ALA A 27 11.09 8.47 8.00
CA ALA A 27 10.36 8.22 9.23
C ALA A 27 11.07 7.18 10.07
N ARG A 28 11.00 7.35 11.40
CA ARG A 28 11.61 6.39 12.32
C ARG A 28 10.77 5.11 12.35
N ARG A 29 11.44 3.98 12.34
CA ARG A 29 10.83 2.65 12.44
C ARG A 29 9.91 2.30 11.29
N THR A 30 10.08 2.94 10.14
CA THR A 30 9.40 2.53 8.92
C THR A 30 10.42 2.23 7.83
N ARG A 31 10.02 1.37 6.90
CA ARG A 31 10.87 0.92 5.80
C ARG A 31 10.01 0.66 4.59
N PHE A 32 10.49 1.05 3.41
CA PHE A 32 9.89 0.66 2.16
C PHE A 32 10.49 -0.68 1.74
N GLY A 33 9.74 -1.76 1.93
CA GLY A 33 10.25 -3.12 1.76
C GLY A 33 9.93 -3.77 0.43
N ALA A 34 8.77 -3.44 -0.17
CA ALA A 34 8.35 -4.09 -1.40
C ALA A 34 7.49 -3.19 -2.27
N LEU A 35 7.61 -3.42 -3.58
CA LEU A 35 6.77 -2.77 -4.59
C LEU A 35 6.15 -3.86 -5.46
N ALA A 36 4.84 -3.78 -5.71
CA ALA A 36 4.17 -4.65 -6.67
C ALA A 36 3.94 -3.89 -7.97
N THR A 37 4.57 -4.34 -9.03
CA THR A 37 4.39 -3.77 -10.37
C THR A 37 4.75 -4.80 -11.42
N SER A 38 4.04 -4.78 -12.54
CA SER A 38 4.40 -5.59 -13.71
C SER A 38 5.33 -4.84 -14.66
N SER A 39 5.61 -3.57 -14.38
CA SER A 39 6.47 -2.74 -15.23
C SER A 39 7.93 -2.82 -14.79
N ALA A 40 8.79 -3.34 -15.65
CA ALA A 40 10.22 -3.39 -15.39
C ALA A 40 10.82 -1.98 -15.28
N GLU A 41 10.31 -1.04 -16.07
CA GLU A 41 10.74 0.34 -16.03
C GLU A 41 10.45 1.00 -14.68
N LYS A 42 9.21 0.83 -14.18
CA LYS A 42 8.85 1.37 -12.87
C LYS A 42 9.63 0.70 -11.75
N ALA A 43 9.84 -0.61 -11.83
CA ALA A 43 10.65 -1.32 -10.85
C ALA A 43 12.07 -0.74 -10.79
N ALA A 44 12.66 -0.46 -11.93
CA ALA A 44 14.01 0.13 -11.98
C ALA A 44 14.06 1.51 -11.32
N LEU A 45 13.04 2.35 -11.57
CA LEU A 45 12.96 3.67 -10.96
C LEU A 45 12.89 3.60 -9.42
N PHE A 46 12.12 2.66 -8.89
CA PHE A 46 12.02 2.49 -7.44
C PHE A 46 13.28 1.90 -6.83
N ARG A 47 13.98 1.03 -7.55
CA ARG A 47 15.27 0.51 -7.09
C ARG A 47 16.35 1.58 -7.00
N GLU A 48 16.23 2.64 -7.80
CA GLU A 48 17.17 3.76 -7.70
C GLU A 48 17.04 4.49 -6.36
N ILE A 49 15.84 4.59 -5.82
CA ILE A 49 15.60 5.28 -4.55
C ILE A 49 15.67 4.34 -3.35
N GLU A 50 15.48 3.04 -3.55
CA GLU A 50 15.63 2.04 -2.51
C GLU A 50 16.19 0.74 -3.12
N PRO A 51 17.53 0.61 -3.17
CA PRO A 51 18.14 -0.57 -3.82
C PRO A 51 17.76 -1.92 -3.21
N THR A 52 17.33 -1.94 -1.95
CA THR A 52 16.97 -3.18 -1.25
C THR A 52 15.50 -3.55 -1.43
N VAL A 53 14.71 -2.76 -2.16
CA VAL A 53 13.28 -3.04 -2.32
C VAL A 53 13.08 -4.37 -3.06
N GLU A 54 12.14 -5.17 -2.57
CA GLU A 54 11.73 -6.39 -3.23
C GLU A 54 10.62 -6.09 -4.23
N ILE A 55 10.73 -6.62 -5.44
CA ILE A 55 9.73 -6.38 -6.48
C ILE A 55 8.88 -7.63 -6.66
N HIS A 56 7.56 -7.46 -6.51
CA HIS A 56 6.59 -8.51 -6.80
C HIS A 56 5.92 -8.22 -8.15
N ASN A 57 5.66 -9.26 -8.91
CA ASN A 57 5.06 -9.14 -10.24
C ASN A 57 3.55 -8.91 -10.22
N SER A 58 2.92 -9.13 -9.06
CA SER A 58 1.48 -8.96 -8.91
C SER A 58 1.17 -8.37 -7.56
N TYR A 59 0.00 -7.74 -7.46
CA TYR A 59 -0.45 -7.20 -6.18
C TYR A 59 -0.72 -8.33 -5.18
N GLU A 60 -1.27 -9.44 -5.64
CA GLU A 60 -1.54 -10.61 -4.80
C GLU A 60 -0.25 -11.14 -4.16
N ALA A 61 0.83 -11.21 -4.94
CA ALA A 61 2.10 -11.71 -4.42
C ALA A 61 2.62 -10.85 -3.27
N LEU A 62 2.48 -9.52 -3.39
CA LEU A 62 2.87 -8.62 -2.30
C LEU A 62 1.98 -8.83 -1.08
N LEU A 63 0.67 -8.97 -1.27
CA LEU A 63 -0.26 -9.17 -0.15
C LEU A 63 -0.01 -10.49 0.59
N GLU A 64 0.58 -11.48 -0.07
CA GLU A 64 0.92 -12.76 0.54
C GLU A 64 2.28 -12.76 1.22
N ASP A 65 3.07 -11.71 1.05
CA ASP A 65 4.42 -11.63 1.62
C ASP A 65 4.36 -11.39 3.13
N PRO A 66 4.78 -12.36 3.95
CA PRO A 66 4.70 -12.23 5.41
C PRO A 66 5.67 -11.19 5.97
N LYS A 67 6.63 -10.73 5.19
CA LYS A 67 7.58 -9.70 5.63
C LYS A 67 6.99 -8.31 5.53
N ILE A 68 5.86 -8.14 4.83
CA ILE A 68 5.20 -6.85 4.69
C ILE A 68 4.15 -6.68 5.76
N ASP A 69 4.27 -5.59 6.52
CA ASP A 69 3.42 -5.32 7.68
C ASP A 69 2.22 -4.44 7.36
N ALA A 70 2.33 -3.57 6.37
CA ALA A 70 1.27 -2.65 6.00
C ALA A 70 1.37 -2.32 4.51
N VAL A 71 0.26 -1.89 3.93
CA VAL A 71 0.18 -1.67 2.48
C VAL A 71 -0.30 -0.25 2.19
N TYR A 72 0.39 0.43 1.28
CA TYR A 72 -0.01 1.72 0.73
C TYR A 72 -0.56 1.51 -0.68
N ILE A 73 -1.75 2.08 -0.95
CA ILE A 73 -2.47 1.85 -2.21
C ILE A 73 -2.67 3.16 -2.97
N PRO A 74 -1.70 3.57 -3.81
CA PRO A 74 -1.85 4.74 -4.69
C PRO A 74 -2.30 4.36 -6.10
N LEU A 75 -3.29 3.48 -6.19
CA LEU A 75 -3.81 3.00 -7.47
C LEU A 75 -4.83 3.99 -8.06
N PRO A 76 -5.26 3.80 -9.34
CA PRO A 76 -6.39 4.57 -9.86
C PRO A 76 -7.64 4.40 -8.98
N ASN A 77 -8.46 5.45 -8.91
CA ASN A 77 -9.57 5.53 -7.96
C ASN A 77 -10.52 4.34 -8.01
N ASN A 78 -10.79 3.81 -9.19
CA ASN A 78 -11.72 2.69 -9.35
C ASN A 78 -11.19 1.37 -8.80
N LEU A 79 -9.91 1.31 -8.44
CA LEU A 79 -9.28 0.11 -7.88
C LEU A 79 -9.12 0.17 -6.36
N HIS A 80 -9.40 1.31 -5.74
CA HIS A 80 -9.15 1.50 -4.30
C HIS A 80 -9.93 0.53 -3.43
N LEU A 81 -11.23 0.42 -3.63
CA LEU A 81 -12.07 -0.43 -2.79
C LEU A 81 -11.66 -1.89 -2.86
N ASP A 82 -11.54 -2.43 -4.08
CA ASP A 82 -11.26 -3.86 -4.27
C ASP A 82 -9.92 -4.25 -3.65
N TRP A 83 -8.88 -3.46 -3.89
CA TRP A 83 -7.55 -3.80 -3.38
C TRP A 83 -7.42 -3.53 -1.89
N THR A 84 -8.12 -2.53 -1.37
CA THR A 84 -8.20 -2.31 0.08
C THR A 84 -8.84 -3.50 0.78
N ILE A 85 -9.94 -4.02 0.24
CA ILE A 85 -10.61 -5.20 0.80
C ILE A 85 -9.69 -6.42 0.76
N LYS A 86 -9.02 -6.65 -0.36
CA LYS A 86 -8.09 -7.78 -0.49
C LYS A 86 -6.93 -7.68 0.49
N ALA A 87 -6.39 -6.48 0.67
CA ALA A 87 -5.29 -6.26 1.61
C ALA A 87 -5.72 -6.53 3.05
N ILE A 88 -6.88 -6.02 3.46
CA ILE A 88 -7.40 -6.26 4.80
C ILE A 88 -7.62 -7.75 5.03
N LYS A 89 -8.20 -8.45 4.06
CA LYS A 89 -8.45 -9.89 4.16
C LYS A 89 -7.16 -10.70 4.24
N SER A 90 -6.07 -10.17 3.69
CA SER A 90 -4.75 -10.82 3.81
C SER A 90 -4.10 -10.57 5.18
N GLY A 91 -4.74 -9.77 6.03
CA GLY A 91 -4.28 -9.51 7.38
C GLY A 91 -3.43 -8.25 7.53
N LYS A 92 -3.39 -7.38 6.53
CA LYS A 92 -2.52 -6.20 6.54
C LYS A 92 -3.33 -4.91 6.69
N PRO A 93 -2.94 -4.00 7.59
CA PRO A 93 -3.52 -2.66 7.62
C PRO A 93 -3.21 -1.89 6.35
N VAL A 94 -4.08 -0.98 5.99
CA VAL A 94 -4.05 -0.27 4.70
C VAL A 94 -4.08 1.24 4.89
N LEU A 95 -3.20 1.92 4.16
CA LEU A 95 -3.30 3.35 3.90
C LEU A 95 -3.60 3.50 2.41
N CYS A 96 -4.79 3.99 2.08
CA CYS A 96 -5.22 4.14 0.69
C CYS A 96 -5.33 5.61 0.32
N GLU A 97 -4.89 5.95 -0.91
CA GLU A 97 -5.05 7.31 -1.42
C GLU A 97 -6.53 7.68 -1.56
N LYS A 98 -6.83 8.94 -1.43
CA LYS A 98 -8.19 9.46 -1.59
C LYS A 98 -8.61 9.48 -3.06
N PRO A 99 -9.88 9.29 -3.37
CA PRO A 99 -10.94 8.91 -2.45
C PRO A 99 -10.89 7.41 -2.18
N LEU A 100 -11.04 7.03 -0.92
CA LEU A 100 -11.01 5.62 -0.52
C LEU A 100 -12.13 4.83 -1.20
N CYS A 101 -13.32 5.43 -1.27
CA CYS A 101 -14.47 4.88 -1.96
C CYS A 101 -15.14 5.95 -2.83
N LEU A 102 -15.82 5.52 -3.88
CA LEU A 102 -16.49 6.42 -4.82
C LEU A 102 -17.97 6.63 -4.47
N ARG A 103 -18.58 5.72 -3.69
CA ARG A 103 -20.00 5.77 -3.34
C ARG A 103 -20.19 5.45 -1.87
N ALA A 104 -21.30 5.96 -1.30
CA ALA A 104 -21.60 5.76 0.12
C ALA A 104 -21.74 4.28 0.49
N GLU A 105 -22.40 3.48 -0.36
CA GLU A 105 -22.57 2.05 -0.10
C GLU A 105 -21.24 1.28 -0.10
N ASP A 106 -20.24 1.80 -0.80
CA ASP A 106 -18.90 1.20 -0.79
C ASP A 106 -18.25 1.35 0.59
N PHE A 107 -18.48 2.47 1.28
CA PHE A 107 -18.01 2.64 2.65
C PHE A 107 -18.65 1.65 3.59
N ASP A 108 -19.93 1.37 3.45
CA ASP A 108 -20.63 0.38 4.28
C ASP A 108 -20.02 -1.01 4.11
N GLN A 109 -19.74 -1.40 2.87
CA GLN A 109 -19.08 -2.66 2.57
C GLN A 109 -17.69 -2.73 3.20
N LEU A 110 -16.91 -1.66 3.04
CA LEU A 110 -15.55 -1.60 3.57
C LEU A 110 -15.54 -1.67 5.09
N ILE A 111 -16.45 -0.96 5.77
CA ILE A 111 -16.56 -0.98 7.22
C ILE A 111 -16.85 -2.40 7.71
N ALA A 112 -17.76 -3.11 7.04
CA ALA A 112 -18.10 -4.49 7.41
C ALA A 112 -16.88 -5.41 7.28
N VAL A 113 -16.14 -5.30 6.19
CA VAL A 113 -14.94 -6.12 5.97
C VAL A 113 -13.85 -5.76 6.99
N ARG A 114 -13.64 -4.47 7.26
CA ARG A 114 -12.66 -4.00 8.23
C ARG A 114 -12.96 -4.54 9.62
N ASP A 115 -14.22 -4.47 10.05
CA ASP A 115 -14.63 -4.93 11.37
C ASP A 115 -14.46 -6.44 11.52
N GLU A 116 -14.80 -7.20 10.48
CA GLU A 116 -14.62 -8.64 10.48
C GLU A 116 -13.14 -9.04 10.53
N ALA A 117 -12.30 -8.36 9.78
CA ALA A 117 -10.87 -8.66 9.71
C ALA A 117 -10.08 -8.11 10.90
N GLY A 118 -10.59 -7.08 11.57
CA GLY A 118 -9.90 -6.44 12.69
C GLY A 118 -8.63 -5.70 12.32
N ARG A 119 -8.60 -5.11 11.12
CA ARG A 119 -7.42 -4.38 10.62
C ARG A 119 -7.74 -2.91 10.38
N LEU A 120 -6.75 -2.05 10.58
CA LEU A 120 -6.88 -0.62 10.38
C LEU A 120 -6.92 -0.27 8.89
N VAL A 121 -7.84 0.62 8.54
CA VAL A 121 -7.88 1.24 7.21
C VAL A 121 -7.86 2.75 7.40
N ALA A 122 -6.98 3.43 6.70
CA ALA A 122 -6.90 4.88 6.72
C ALA A 122 -6.89 5.42 5.29
N GLU A 123 -7.52 6.58 5.13
CA GLU A 123 -7.49 7.32 3.88
C GLU A 123 -6.41 8.40 3.97
N ALA A 124 -5.58 8.49 2.93
CA ALA A 124 -4.51 9.48 2.91
C ALA A 124 -5.06 10.85 2.52
N PHE A 125 -4.80 11.85 3.35
CA PHE A 125 -5.14 13.24 3.06
C PHE A 125 -3.87 13.98 2.67
N MET A 126 -3.96 14.75 1.58
CA MET A 126 -2.92 15.71 1.28
C MET A 126 -3.15 16.95 2.11
N ILE A 127 -2.27 17.16 3.07
CA ILE A 127 -2.25 18.41 3.82
C ILE A 127 -1.36 19.36 3.03
N VAL A 128 -1.95 20.42 2.57
CA VAL A 128 -1.24 21.43 1.77
C VAL A 128 -0.78 22.55 2.68
#